data_1f6e95ba9c7f4e6284a6fbfe696b1e04
#
_entry.id   1f6e95ba9c7f4e6284a6fbfe696b1e04
#
_cell.length_a   1.000
_cell.length_b   1.000
_cell.length_c   1.000
_cell.angle_alpha   90.00
_cell.angle_beta   90.00
_cell.angle_gamma   90.00
#
_symmetry.space_group_name_H-M   'P 1'
#
loop_
_entity.id
_entity.type
_entity.pdbx_description
1 polymer ?
#
loop_
_entity_poly.entity_id
_entity_poly.type
_entity_poly.pdbx_seq_one_letter_code
_entity_poly.pdbx_strand_id
1 'polypeptide(L)'
;KNHRKHETHYYQIALSLWDGEKTFAEIKESINDFLGRFGIFVQLYNKKIQFDSHYNDWLKESVDHLLEMHWIDKKNQVYYLTSTGKKETQKVVRDLKKMSDSVERYSQPSMVAKITLGVHFFLALIKLPAGFISGSIGLINDGIDTLLDAFSSILVYLGIRFNRERLSNFFLVLAMLITGGLASYQAIRRFFIPYQMEIDWFSFVATILSALICAGLYFYQRYVGAKKQVGSIIAQSVDSRNHVIVAISVMAGLIAALLKFPLLDNIVGLV
;
A
#
# COMPACT_ATOMS: atom_id res chain seq x y z
N LYS A 1 -32.59 -10.70 -0.26
CA LYS A 1 -31.40 -9.79 -0.13
C LYS A 1 -30.94 -9.60 1.32
N ASN A 2 -31.76 -9.90 2.33
CA ASN A 2 -31.42 -9.78 3.76
C ASN A 2 -30.57 -10.96 4.30
N HIS A 3 -30.70 -12.18 3.78
CA HIS A 3 -29.99 -13.36 4.31
C HIS A 3 -28.45 -13.24 4.29
N ARG A 4 -27.84 -12.66 3.24
CA ARG A 4 -26.37 -12.52 3.15
C ARG A 4 -25.76 -11.54 4.16
N LYS A 5 -26.51 -10.58 4.69
CA LYS A 5 -26.01 -9.66 5.72
C LYS A 5 -25.88 -10.33 7.08
N HIS A 6 -26.71 -11.31 7.39
CA HIS A 6 -26.70 -12.04 8.67
C HIS A 6 -25.53 -13.04 8.75
N GLU A 7 -25.18 -13.72 7.66
CA GLU A 7 -24.12 -14.75 7.66
C GLU A 7 -22.76 -14.25 8.13
N THR A 8 -22.38 -13.00 7.76
CA THR A 8 -21.08 -12.43 8.13
C THR A 8 -20.93 -12.28 9.65
N HIS A 9 -22.02 -12.02 10.35
CA HIS A 9 -22.01 -11.77 11.78
C HIS A 9 -22.01 -13.05 12.61
N TYR A 10 -22.57 -14.13 12.09
CA TYR A 10 -22.50 -15.45 12.74
C TYR A 10 -21.04 -15.90 12.89
N TYR A 11 -20.23 -15.70 11.85
CA TYR A 11 -18.80 -16.00 11.93
C TYR A 11 -18.05 -15.09 12.90
N GLN A 12 -18.44 -13.82 13.05
CA GLN A 12 -17.81 -12.92 14.04
C GLN A 12 -18.08 -13.40 15.48
N ILE A 13 -19.29 -13.80 15.79
CA ILE A 13 -19.66 -14.39 17.10
C ILE A 13 -18.89 -15.70 17.31
N ALA A 14 -18.91 -16.59 16.32
CA ALA A 14 -18.21 -17.86 16.39
C ALA A 14 -16.69 -17.68 16.55
N LEU A 15 -16.09 -16.72 15.84
CA LEU A 15 -14.67 -16.38 15.98
C LEU A 15 -14.33 -15.79 17.36
N SER A 16 -15.24 -15.01 17.97
CA SER A 16 -15.03 -14.50 19.32
C SER A 16 -14.96 -15.61 20.37
N LEU A 17 -15.61 -16.75 20.11
CA LEU A 17 -15.65 -17.94 20.97
C LEU A 17 -14.61 -19.00 20.61
N TRP A 18 -13.76 -18.75 19.59
CA TRP A 18 -12.77 -19.73 19.12
C TRP A 18 -11.73 -20.09 20.17
N ASP A 19 -11.27 -19.08 20.92
CA ASP A 19 -10.22 -19.22 21.94
C ASP A 19 -10.74 -19.57 23.34
N GLY A 20 -12.06 -19.69 23.52
CA GLY A 20 -12.66 -20.05 24.81
C GLY A 20 -14.11 -19.61 25.00
N GLU A 21 -14.60 -19.94 26.17
CA GLU A 21 -15.94 -19.59 26.59
C GLU A 21 -16.06 -18.10 26.95
N LYS A 22 -17.20 -17.48 26.62
CA LYS A 22 -17.44 -16.05 26.88
C LYS A 22 -18.89 -15.78 27.29
N THR A 23 -19.07 -14.79 28.12
CA THR A 23 -20.37 -14.19 28.40
C THR A 23 -20.85 -13.35 27.21
N PHE A 24 -22.12 -13.01 27.17
CA PHE A 24 -22.68 -12.13 26.11
C PHE A 24 -21.98 -10.77 26.05
N ALA A 25 -21.60 -10.19 27.20
CA ALA A 25 -20.89 -8.93 27.28
C ALA A 25 -19.48 -9.04 26.65
N GLU A 26 -18.77 -10.12 26.97
CA GLU A 26 -17.42 -10.38 26.41
C GLU A 26 -17.44 -10.69 24.89
N ILE A 27 -18.50 -11.36 24.40
CA ILE A 27 -18.72 -11.53 22.95
C ILE A 27 -18.87 -10.17 22.28
N LYS A 28 -19.73 -9.30 22.83
CA LYS A 28 -19.95 -7.95 22.32
C LYS A 28 -18.66 -7.12 22.30
N GLU A 29 -17.89 -7.15 23.38
CA GLU A 29 -16.60 -6.46 23.48
C GLU A 29 -15.59 -7.02 22.48
N SER A 30 -15.47 -8.34 22.34
CA SER A 30 -14.58 -8.99 21.37
C SER A 30 -14.91 -8.62 19.94
N ILE A 31 -16.18 -8.53 19.56
CA ILE A 31 -16.60 -8.10 18.21
C ILE A 31 -16.22 -6.64 18.00
N ASN A 32 -16.43 -5.78 18.98
CA ASN A 32 -16.06 -4.37 18.89
C ASN A 32 -14.55 -4.17 18.77
N ASP A 33 -13.75 -4.90 19.53
CA ASP A 33 -12.28 -4.86 19.46
C ASP A 33 -11.75 -5.40 18.13
N PHE A 34 -12.34 -6.49 17.64
CA PHE A 34 -12.00 -7.04 16.32
C PHE A 34 -12.25 -6.03 15.21
N LEU A 35 -13.41 -5.38 15.20
CA LEU A 35 -13.74 -4.35 14.21
C LEU A 35 -12.85 -3.11 14.34
N GLY A 36 -12.47 -2.73 15.56
CA GLY A 36 -11.58 -1.60 15.82
C GLY A 36 -10.16 -1.75 15.22
N ARG A 37 -9.69 -2.98 15.04
CA ARG A 37 -8.36 -3.28 14.46
C ARG A 37 -8.27 -3.12 12.94
N PHE A 38 -9.39 -3.07 12.22
CA PHE A 38 -9.44 -3.02 10.76
C PHE A 38 -9.36 -1.61 10.14
N GLY A 39 -9.02 -0.57 10.90
CA GLY A 39 -8.72 0.78 10.40
C GLY A 39 -9.91 1.75 10.36
N ILE A 40 -9.64 2.99 9.94
CA ILE A 40 -10.55 4.14 10.03
C ILE A 40 -11.93 3.89 9.38
N PHE A 41 -11.99 3.23 8.22
CA PHE A 41 -13.26 2.96 7.55
C PHE A 41 -14.14 2.00 8.34
N VAL A 42 -13.55 0.98 8.95
CA VAL A 42 -14.27 0.02 9.78
C VAL A 42 -14.64 0.65 11.13
N GLN A 43 -13.81 1.53 11.67
CA GLN A 43 -14.13 2.32 12.87
C GLN A 43 -15.31 3.26 12.64
N LEU A 44 -15.39 3.93 11.47
CA LEU A 44 -16.52 4.77 11.11
C LEU A 44 -17.81 3.94 10.91
N TYR A 45 -17.69 2.78 10.29
CA TYR A 45 -18.80 1.85 10.13
C TYR A 45 -19.25 1.29 11.49
N ASN A 46 -18.31 0.92 12.35
CA ASN A 46 -18.58 0.42 13.70
C ASN A 46 -19.22 1.48 14.60
N LYS A 47 -18.76 2.76 14.55
CA LYS A 47 -19.46 3.87 15.21
C LYS A 47 -20.93 3.96 14.77
N LYS A 48 -21.21 3.84 13.47
CA LYS A 48 -22.57 3.86 12.95
C LYS A 48 -23.42 2.70 13.49
N ILE A 49 -22.83 1.51 13.64
CA ILE A 49 -23.50 0.32 14.21
C ILE A 49 -23.70 0.48 15.73
N GLN A 50 -22.70 0.98 16.47
CA GLN A 50 -22.80 1.18 17.92
C GLN A 50 -23.85 2.23 18.33
N PHE A 51 -24.14 3.20 17.46
CA PHE A 51 -25.20 4.19 17.66
C PHE A 51 -26.59 3.69 17.22
N ASP A 52 -26.66 2.50 16.60
CA ASP A 52 -27.95 1.89 16.28
C ASP A 52 -28.56 1.28 17.56
N SER A 53 -29.72 1.82 17.96
CA SER A 53 -30.48 1.32 19.11
C SER A 53 -30.83 -0.17 19.00
N HIS A 54 -30.88 -0.70 17.79
CA HIS A 54 -31.20 -2.09 17.49
C HIS A 54 -29.98 -3.04 17.51
N TYR A 55 -28.76 -2.54 17.74
CA TYR A 55 -27.55 -3.39 17.70
C TYR A 55 -27.59 -4.52 18.74
N ASN A 56 -28.04 -4.23 19.95
CA ASN A 56 -28.12 -5.22 21.01
C ASN A 56 -29.18 -6.28 20.70
N ASP A 57 -30.33 -5.87 20.17
CA ASP A 57 -31.43 -6.79 19.82
C ASP A 57 -31.00 -7.69 18.68
N TRP A 58 -30.36 -7.11 17.68
CA TRP A 58 -29.78 -7.81 16.55
C TRP A 58 -28.67 -8.81 16.96
N LEU A 59 -27.75 -8.42 17.86
CA LEU A 59 -26.69 -9.32 18.36
C LEU A 59 -27.32 -10.49 19.13
N LYS A 60 -28.35 -10.22 19.93
CA LYS A 60 -29.11 -11.24 20.68
C LYS A 60 -29.80 -12.21 19.75
N GLU A 61 -30.50 -11.71 18.73
CA GLU A 61 -31.15 -12.52 17.69
C GLU A 61 -30.13 -13.42 16.95
N SER A 62 -28.94 -12.88 16.65
CA SER A 62 -27.85 -13.64 16.01
C SER A 62 -27.31 -14.75 16.94
N VAL A 63 -27.19 -14.51 18.23
CA VAL A 63 -26.78 -15.52 19.21
C VAL A 63 -27.87 -16.60 19.35
N ASP A 64 -29.13 -16.22 19.43
CA ASP A 64 -30.25 -17.17 19.53
C ASP A 64 -30.31 -18.07 18.27
N HIS A 65 -30.10 -17.51 17.09
CA HIS A 65 -30.03 -18.29 15.84
C HIS A 65 -28.82 -19.24 15.79
N LEU A 66 -27.67 -18.86 16.33
CA LEU A 66 -26.50 -19.74 16.44
C LEU A 66 -26.72 -20.89 17.44
N LEU A 67 -27.52 -20.66 18.48
CA LEU A 67 -27.97 -21.71 19.39
C LEU A 67 -28.91 -22.70 18.69
N GLU A 68 -29.88 -22.21 17.89
CA GLU A 68 -30.79 -23.04 17.08
C GLU A 68 -30.02 -23.88 16.05
N MET A 69 -29.00 -23.33 15.42
CA MET A 69 -28.11 -24.05 14.48
C MET A 69 -27.15 -25.03 15.17
N HIS A 70 -27.12 -25.08 16.48
CA HIS A 70 -26.17 -25.87 17.29
C HIS A 70 -24.68 -25.52 16.98
N TRP A 71 -24.39 -24.28 16.57
CA TRP A 71 -23.01 -23.83 16.43
C TRP A 71 -22.40 -23.44 17.76
N ILE A 72 -23.21 -22.86 18.63
CA ILE A 72 -22.83 -22.52 20.00
C ILE A 72 -23.80 -23.20 20.98
N ASP A 73 -23.37 -23.33 22.20
CA ASP A 73 -24.18 -23.79 23.29
C ASP A 73 -23.94 -22.90 24.51
N LYS A 74 -24.82 -22.97 25.51
CA LYS A 74 -24.81 -22.12 26.70
C LYS A 74 -24.83 -22.93 27.98
N LYS A 75 -23.88 -22.65 28.88
CA LYS A 75 -23.83 -23.23 30.23
C LYS A 75 -23.49 -22.13 31.23
N ASN A 76 -24.29 -22.01 32.31
CA ASN A 76 -24.04 -21.03 33.38
C ASN A 76 -23.77 -19.59 32.88
N GLN A 77 -24.60 -19.07 31.96
CA GLN A 77 -24.47 -17.73 31.35
C GLN A 77 -23.26 -17.54 30.43
N VAL A 78 -22.50 -18.58 30.15
CA VAL A 78 -21.32 -18.56 29.26
C VAL A 78 -21.64 -19.33 27.99
N TYR A 79 -21.27 -18.78 26.86
CA TYR A 79 -21.42 -19.38 25.51
C TYR A 79 -20.13 -20.02 25.09
N TYR A 80 -20.21 -21.16 24.41
CA TYR A 80 -19.04 -21.85 23.84
C TYR A 80 -19.38 -22.49 22.50
N LEU A 81 -18.34 -22.69 21.66
CA LEU A 81 -18.48 -23.37 20.38
C LEU A 81 -18.67 -24.87 20.57
N THR A 82 -19.70 -25.41 19.94
CA THR A 82 -19.91 -26.85 19.83
C THR A 82 -18.93 -27.47 18.81
N SER A 83 -18.91 -28.79 18.70
CA SER A 83 -18.18 -29.52 17.67
C SER A 83 -18.60 -29.10 16.24
N THR A 84 -19.91 -28.87 16.05
CA THR A 84 -20.51 -28.38 14.80
C THR A 84 -20.02 -26.95 14.49
N GLY A 85 -20.14 -26.03 15.46
CA GLY A 85 -19.69 -24.65 15.32
C GLY A 85 -18.19 -24.55 15.03
N LYS A 86 -17.37 -25.37 15.69
CA LYS A 86 -15.92 -25.44 15.41
C LYS A 86 -15.65 -25.90 13.97
N LYS A 87 -16.35 -26.90 13.46
CA LYS A 87 -16.18 -27.41 12.11
C LYS A 87 -16.55 -26.34 11.07
N GLU A 88 -17.68 -25.66 11.24
CA GLU A 88 -18.14 -24.61 10.32
C GLU A 88 -17.23 -23.38 10.35
N THR A 89 -16.75 -22.98 11.53
CA THR A 89 -15.86 -21.83 11.70
C THR A 89 -14.44 -22.13 11.26
N GLN A 90 -14.00 -23.40 11.24
CA GLN A 90 -12.62 -23.81 10.95
C GLN A 90 -12.12 -23.34 9.59
N LYS A 91 -12.98 -23.29 8.56
CA LYS A 91 -12.62 -22.79 7.24
C LYS A 91 -12.27 -21.31 7.31
N VAL A 92 -13.11 -20.52 7.96
CA VAL A 92 -12.91 -19.07 8.11
C VAL A 92 -11.66 -18.78 8.93
N VAL A 93 -11.44 -19.50 10.04
CA VAL A 93 -10.20 -19.38 10.83
C VAL A 93 -8.96 -19.68 9.98
N ARG A 94 -9.01 -20.73 9.17
CA ARG A 94 -7.90 -21.09 8.27
C ARG A 94 -7.64 -20.01 7.22
N ASP A 95 -8.69 -19.46 6.62
CA ASP A 95 -8.55 -18.41 5.60
C ASP A 95 -8.05 -17.10 6.22
N LEU A 96 -8.53 -16.73 7.41
CA LEU A 96 -8.01 -15.60 8.18
C LEU A 96 -6.55 -15.78 8.57
N LYS A 97 -6.16 -16.99 9.00
CA LYS A 97 -4.77 -17.31 9.31
C LYS A 97 -3.88 -17.17 8.07
N LYS A 98 -4.28 -17.73 6.92
CA LYS A 98 -3.56 -17.57 5.65
C LYS A 98 -3.43 -16.10 5.24
N MET A 99 -4.50 -15.32 5.41
CA MET A 99 -4.47 -13.88 5.13
C MET A 99 -3.51 -13.16 6.08
N SER A 100 -3.56 -13.46 7.38
CA SER A 100 -2.63 -12.92 8.37
C SER A 100 -1.17 -13.25 8.05
N ASP A 101 -0.89 -14.52 7.74
CA ASP A 101 0.46 -14.97 7.37
C ASP A 101 0.95 -14.28 6.07
N SER A 102 0.05 -14.05 5.13
CA SER A 102 0.36 -13.31 3.89
C SER A 102 0.66 -11.84 4.20
N VAL A 103 -0.19 -11.17 4.98
CA VAL A 103 0.04 -9.77 5.41
C VAL A 103 1.35 -9.64 6.16
N GLU A 104 1.66 -10.56 7.08
CA GLU A 104 2.92 -10.58 7.80
C GLU A 104 4.12 -10.75 6.85
N ARG A 105 4.06 -11.69 5.90
CA ARG A 105 5.09 -11.90 4.88
C ARG A 105 5.35 -10.64 4.06
N TYR A 106 4.30 -10.03 3.51
CA TYR A 106 4.44 -8.81 2.70
C TYR A 106 4.80 -7.58 3.54
N SER A 107 4.55 -7.59 4.85
CA SER A 107 4.98 -6.53 5.78
C SER A 107 6.41 -6.72 6.30
N GLN A 108 7.16 -7.72 5.84
CA GLN A 108 8.57 -7.85 6.19
C GLN A 108 9.42 -6.81 5.45
N PRO A 109 10.33 -6.10 6.14
CA PRO A 109 11.17 -5.08 5.52
C PRO A 109 11.95 -5.56 4.30
N SER A 110 12.50 -6.77 4.35
CA SER A 110 13.21 -7.38 3.23
C SER A 110 12.32 -7.65 2.01
N MET A 111 11.03 -7.95 2.23
CA MET A 111 10.06 -8.15 1.15
C MET A 111 9.68 -6.82 0.51
N VAL A 112 9.51 -5.76 1.33
CA VAL A 112 9.27 -4.41 0.82
C VAL A 112 10.41 -3.98 -0.10
N ALA A 113 11.67 -4.14 0.32
CA ALA A 113 12.83 -3.80 -0.51
C ALA A 113 12.87 -4.58 -1.83
N LYS A 114 12.51 -5.87 -1.82
CA LYS A 114 12.43 -6.69 -3.05
C LYS A 114 11.32 -6.22 -3.98
N ILE A 115 10.13 -5.91 -3.44
CA ILE A 115 9.01 -5.40 -4.23
C ILE A 115 9.37 -4.04 -4.83
N THR A 116 9.98 -3.15 -4.04
CA THR A 116 10.47 -1.85 -4.49
C THR A 116 11.46 -2.00 -5.64
N LEU A 117 12.44 -2.88 -5.50
CA LEU A 117 13.40 -3.21 -6.57
C LEU A 117 12.68 -3.64 -7.86
N GLY A 118 11.77 -4.61 -7.74
CA GLY A 118 11.03 -5.13 -8.91
C GLY A 118 10.17 -4.07 -9.58
N VAL A 119 9.50 -3.23 -8.79
CA VAL A 119 8.67 -2.14 -9.30
C VAL A 119 9.50 -1.07 -9.99
N HIS A 120 10.59 -0.61 -9.38
CA HIS A 120 11.45 0.41 -10.01
C HIS A 120 12.11 -0.13 -11.28
N PHE A 121 12.58 -1.37 -11.29
CA PHE A 121 13.12 -1.99 -12.49
C PHE A 121 12.08 -2.08 -13.62
N PHE A 122 10.86 -2.51 -13.30
CA PHE A 122 9.75 -2.56 -14.26
C PHE A 122 9.38 -1.17 -14.80
N LEU A 123 9.32 -0.16 -13.93
CA LEU A 123 9.04 1.21 -14.34
C LEU A 123 10.16 1.79 -15.22
N ALA A 124 11.42 1.51 -14.92
CA ALA A 124 12.53 1.94 -15.77
C ALA A 124 12.45 1.34 -17.19
N LEU A 125 12.05 0.05 -17.29
CA LEU A 125 11.84 -0.62 -18.59
C LEU A 125 10.69 0.00 -19.41
N ILE A 126 9.74 0.69 -18.78
CA ILE A 126 8.66 1.40 -19.48
C ILE A 126 9.07 2.84 -19.80
N LYS A 127 9.61 3.54 -18.82
CA LYS A 127 9.94 4.98 -18.94
C LYS A 127 11.06 5.27 -19.94
N LEU A 128 12.14 4.45 -19.92
CA LEU A 128 13.28 4.68 -20.80
C LEU A 128 12.90 4.57 -22.28
N PRO A 129 12.26 3.48 -22.76
CA PRO A 129 11.81 3.41 -24.14
C PRO A 129 10.81 4.51 -24.49
N ALA A 130 9.85 4.80 -23.60
CA ALA A 130 8.88 5.87 -23.84
C ALA A 130 9.56 7.24 -23.98
N GLY A 131 10.55 7.53 -23.14
CA GLY A 131 11.34 8.75 -23.21
C GLY A 131 12.17 8.86 -24.50
N PHE A 132 12.80 7.77 -24.94
CA PHE A 132 13.56 7.74 -26.19
C PHE A 132 12.66 7.90 -27.41
N ILE A 133 11.50 7.26 -27.46
CA ILE A 133 10.55 7.34 -28.57
C ILE A 133 9.98 8.76 -28.69
N SER A 134 9.59 9.36 -27.57
CA SER A 134 9.04 10.74 -27.56
C SER A 134 10.07 11.84 -27.62
N GLY A 135 11.36 11.50 -27.47
CA GLY A 135 12.41 12.50 -27.30
C GLY A 135 12.25 13.34 -26.02
N SER A 136 11.35 12.93 -25.10
CA SER A 136 11.15 13.59 -23.81
C SER A 136 12.32 13.32 -22.88
N ILE A 137 13.22 14.30 -22.76
CA ILE A 137 14.35 14.17 -21.86
C ILE A 137 13.89 14.15 -20.39
N GLY A 138 12.74 14.79 -20.03
CA GLY A 138 12.13 14.67 -18.72
C GLY A 138 11.82 13.21 -18.39
N LEU A 139 11.18 12.50 -19.32
CA LEU A 139 10.85 11.09 -19.16
C LEU A 139 12.09 10.18 -19.20
N ILE A 140 13.12 10.50 -20.01
CA ILE A 140 14.40 9.77 -20.00
C ILE A 140 15.09 9.93 -18.64
N ASN A 141 15.18 11.15 -18.11
CA ASN A 141 15.79 11.40 -16.81
C ASN A 141 15.03 10.68 -15.68
N ASP A 142 13.70 10.81 -15.65
CA ASP A 142 12.87 10.09 -14.69
C ASP A 142 13.03 8.55 -14.82
N GLY A 143 13.26 8.05 -16.03
CA GLY A 143 13.56 6.64 -16.28
C GLY A 143 14.95 6.22 -15.75
N ILE A 144 15.97 7.05 -15.94
CA ILE A 144 17.33 6.83 -15.42
C ILE A 144 17.31 6.86 -13.89
N ASP A 145 16.64 7.85 -13.30
CA ASP A 145 16.47 7.99 -11.86
C ASP A 145 15.79 6.75 -11.28
N THR A 146 14.68 6.32 -11.88
CA THR A 146 13.98 5.10 -11.48
C THR A 146 14.87 3.85 -11.57
N LEU A 147 15.79 3.76 -12.55
CA LEU A 147 16.74 2.66 -12.64
C LEU A 147 17.78 2.71 -11.51
N LEU A 148 18.27 3.90 -11.17
CA LEU A 148 19.19 4.09 -10.04
C LEU A 148 18.53 3.77 -8.69
N ASP A 149 17.23 4.05 -8.56
CA ASP A 149 16.47 3.64 -7.38
C ASP A 149 16.27 2.13 -7.27
N ALA A 150 16.19 1.44 -8.41
CA ALA A 150 16.25 -0.02 -8.41
C ALA A 150 17.57 -0.51 -7.80
N PHE A 151 18.71 0.07 -8.18
CA PHE A 151 20.00 -0.27 -7.56
C PHE A 151 20.06 0.12 -6.08
N SER A 152 19.54 1.28 -5.70
CA SER A 152 19.44 1.72 -4.30
C SER A 152 18.61 0.74 -3.46
N SER A 153 17.56 0.17 -4.04
CA SER A 153 16.73 -0.85 -3.38
C SER A 153 17.50 -2.14 -3.09
N ILE A 154 18.51 -2.50 -3.91
CA ILE A 154 19.42 -3.60 -3.61
C ILE A 154 20.24 -3.29 -2.36
N LEU A 155 20.76 -2.06 -2.25
CA LEU A 155 21.54 -1.64 -1.07
C LEU A 155 20.68 -1.67 0.20
N VAL A 156 19.44 -1.21 0.12
CA VAL A 156 18.48 -1.28 1.23
C VAL A 156 18.21 -2.74 1.63
N TYR A 157 17.95 -3.61 0.66
CA TYR A 157 17.75 -5.03 0.92
C TYR A 157 18.97 -5.67 1.61
N LEU A 158 20.17 -5.38 1.13
CA LEU A 158 21.41 -5.89 1.72
C LEU A 158 21.64 -5.31 3.12
N GLY A 159 21.37 -4.02 3.32
CA GLY A 159 21.46 -3.37 4.63
C GLY A 159 20.55 -4.03 5.67
N ILE A 160 19.31 -4.34 5.31
CA ILE A 160 18.36 -5.03 6.16
C ILE A 160 18.84 -6.47 6.43
N ARG A 161 19.26 -7.19 5.39
CA ARG A 161 19.68 -8.60 5.51
C ARG A 161 20.92 -8.77 6.39
N PHE A 162 21.86 -7.85 6.31
CA PHE A 162 23.11 -7.88 7.08
C PHE A 162 23.07 -7.05 8.36
N ASN A 163 21.88 -6.53 8.73
CA ASN A 163 21.69 -5.67 9.91
C ASN A 163 22.62 -4.44 9.93
N ARG A 164 22.85 -3.82 8.75
CA ARG A 164 23.70 -2.65 8.55
C ARG A 164 22.93 -1.48 7.95
N GLU A 165 21.79 -1.15 8.51
CA GLU A 165 20.89 -0.10 8.01
C GLU A 165 21.55 1.28 7.90
N ARG A 166 22.46 1.61 8.82
CA ARG A 166 23.19 2.90 8.77
C ARG A 166 24.04 3.04 7.51
N LEU A 167 24.69 1.95 7.11
CA LEU A 167 25.52 1.93 5.90
C LEU A 167 24.64 2.02 4.64
N SER A 168 23.52 1.29 4.64
CA SER A 168 22.52 1.35 3.57
C SER A 168 21.96 2.77 3.40
N ASN A 169 21.58 3.41 4.51
CA ASN A 169 21.07 4.79 4.49
C ASN A 169 22.11 5.79 3.96
N PHE A 170 23.39 5.62 4.33
CA PHE A 170 24.47 6.47 3.82
C PHE A 170 24.58 6.37 2.28
N PHE A 171 24.63 5.14 1.74
CA PHE A 171 24.69 4.94 0.29
C PHE A 171 23.43 5.41 -0.43
N LEU A 172 22.24 5.26 0.20
CA LEU A 172 20.99 5.77 -0.34
C LEU A 172 21.03 7.31 -0.48
N VAL A 173 21.43 8.02 0.57
CA VAL A 173 21.56 9.48 0.55
C VAL A 173 22.62 9.93 -0.48
N LEU A 174 23.73 9.22 -0.57
CA LEU A 174 24.78 9.51 -1.55
C LEU A 174 24.26 9.32 -2.99
N ALA A 175 23.53 8.25 -3.26
CA ALA A 175 22.90 8.02 -4.54
C ALA A 175 21.92 9.14 -4.89
N MET A 176 21.04 9.54 -3.96
CA MET A 176 20.10 10.66 -4.15
C MET A 176 20.81 11.99 -4.44
N LEU A 177 21.93 12.27 -3.78
CA LEU A 177 22.73 13.49 -4.07
C LEU A 177 23.33 13.46 -5.46
N ILE A 178 23.83 12.31 -5.91
CA ILE A 178 24.40 12.15 -7.26
C ILE A 178 23.31 12.30 -8.31
N THR A 179 22.17 11.62 -8.17
CA THR A 179 21.08 11.68 -9.15
C THR A 179 20.45 13.06 -9.21
N GLY A 180 20.18 13.68 -8.06
CA GLY A 180 19.65 15.04 -7.98
C GLY A 180 20.63 16.08 -8.58
N GLY A 181 21.93 15.89 -8.36
CA GLY A 181 22.96 16.75 -8.98
C GLY A 181 23.02 16.60 -10.50
N LEU A 182 22.95 15.39 -11.02
CA LEU A 182 22.91 15.11 -12.46
C LEU A 182 21.63 15.66 -13.11
N ALA A 183 20.48 15.46 -12.50
CA ALA A 183 19.20 15.97 -12.96
C ALA A 183 19.20 17.52 -13.01
N SER A 184 19.69 18.16 -11.95
CA SER A 184 19.85 19.62 -11.90
C SER A 184 20.79 20.14 -12.98
N TYR A 185 21.93 19.50 -13.19
CA TYR A 185 22.86 19.84 -14.25
C TYR A 185 22.22 19.75 -15.66
N GLN A 186 21.49 18.66 -15.91
CA GLN A 186 20.80 18.47 -17.19
C GLN A 186 19.67 19.50 -17.38
N ALA A 187 18.90 19.82 -16.35
CA ALA A 187 17.86 20.84 -16.41
C ALA A 187 18.43 22.22 -16.75
N ILE A 188 19.54 22.62 -16.10
CA ILE A 188 20.23 23.87 -16.39
C ILE A 188 20.74 23.87 -17.85
N ARG A 189 21.38 22.81 -18.30
CA ARG A 189 21.90 22.70 -19.68
C ARG A 189 20.81 22.89 -20.73
N ARG A 190 19.60 22.39 -20.47
CA ARG A 190 18.45 22.53 -21.38
C ARG A 190 17.95 23.97 -21.53
N PHE A 191 18.10 24.78 -20.49
CA PHE A 191 17.74 26.19 -20.59
C PHE A 191 18.53 26.89 -21.71
N PHE A 192 19.76 26.43 -21.98
CA PHE A 192 20.66 26.99 -23.01
C PHE A 192 20.57 26.27 -24.35
N ILE A 193 20.10 25.01 -24.39
CA ILE A 193 20.00 24.19 -25.59
C ILE A 193 18.57 23.62 -25.67
N PRO A 194 17.61 24.38 -26.26
CA PRO A 194 16.26 23.94 -26.43
C PRO A 194 16.20 22.69 -27.32
N TYR A 195 15.41 21.70 -26.89
CA TYR A 195 15.16 20.48 -27.64
C TYR A 195 13.71 20.45 -28.13
N GLN A 196 13.48 19.95 -29.34
CA GLN A 196 12.12 19.75 -29.87
C GLN A 196 11.59 18.40 -29.40
N MET A 197 10.47 18.42 -28.71
CA MET A 197 9.75 17.20 -28.24
C MET A 197 8.80 16.72 -29.33
N GLU A 198 8.88 15.45 -29.68
CA GLU A 198 7.82 14.74 -30.38
C GLU A 198 6.88 14.12 -29.34
N ILE A 199 5.64 14.60 -29.31
CA ILE A 199 4.66 14.16 -28.32
C ILE A 199 4.03 12.86 -28.81
N ASP A 200 4.25 11.77 -28.07
CA ASP A 200 3.65 10.49 -28.33
C ASP A 200 2.67 10.09 -27.21
N TRP A 201 1.55 9.50 -27.61
CA TRP A 201 0.54 8.98 -26.67
C TRP A 201 1.11 7.98 -25.68
N PHE A 202 2.08 7.18 -26.09
CA PHE A 202 2.74 6.19 -25.23
C PHE A 202 3.42 6.85 -24.01
N SER A 203 4.02 8.03 -24.18
CA SER A 203 4.64 8.79 -23.08
C SER A 203 3.64 9.27 -22.03
N PHE A 204 2.44 9.68 -22.44
CA PHE A 204 1.37 10.01 -21.51
C PHE A 204 0.94 8.79 -20.68
N VAL A 205 0.69 7.66 -21.34
CA VAL A 205 0.30 6.43 -20.67
C VAL A 205 1.38 5.95 -19.72
N ALA A 206 2.65 5.96 -20.14
CA ALA A 206 3.79 5.57 -19.31
C ALA A 206 3.90 6.46 -18.06
N THR A 207 3.74 7.78 -18.20
CA THR A 207 3.80 8.74 -17.09
C THR A 207 2.66 8.55 -16.11
N ILE A 208 1.42 8.41 -16.58
CA ILE A 208 0.25 8.15 -15.71
C ILE A 208 0.40 6.83 -14.96
N LEU A 209 0.75 5.77 -15.66
CA LEU A 209 0.94 4.45 -15.07
C LEU A 209 2.03 4.47 -14.00
N SER A 210 3.15 5.14 -14.30
CA SER A 210 4.25 5.34 -13.35
C SER A 210 3.78 6.09 -12.09
N ALA A 211 3.06 7.20 -12.25
CA ALA A 211 2.54 7.98 -11.12
C ALA A 211 1.65 7.14 -10.20
N LEU A 212 0.73 6.36 -10.77
CA LEU A 212 -0.17 5.49 -10.01
C LEU A 212 0.58 4.38 -9.26
N ILE A 213 1.54 3.74 -9.92
CA ILE A 213 2.36 2.68 -9.31
C ILE A 213 3.22 3.27 -8.18
N CYS A 214 3.90 4.41 -8.42
CA CYS A 214 4.71 5.08 -7.40
C CYS A 214 3.87 5.58 -6.21
N ALA A 215 2.65 6.06 -6.44
CA ALA A 215 1.72 6.42 -5.36
C ALA A 215 1.37 5.20 -4.50
N GLY A 216 1.02 4.07 -5.12
CA GLY A 216 0.79 2.81 -4.41
C GLY A 216 2.01 2.35 -3.61
N LEU A 217 3.19 2.44 -4.21
CA LEU A 217 4.45 2.08 -3.58
C LEU A 217 4.78 2.99 -2.38
N TYR A 218 4.54 4.30 -2.51
CA TYR A 218 4.68 5.27 -1.41
C TYR A 218 3.85 4.86 -0.19
N PHE A 219 2.55 4.61 -0.37
CA PHE A 219 1.68 4.24 0.75
C PHE A 219 2.10 2.92 1.40
N TYR A 220 2.47 1.94 0.59
CA TYR A 220 2.94 0.64 1.07
C TYR A 220 4.24 0.76 1.88
N GLN A 221 5.26 1.40 1.34
CA GLN A 221 6.54 1.64 2.00
C GLN A 221 6.37 2.47 3.28
N ARG A 222 5.57 3.55 3.22
CA ARG A 222 5.30 4.41 4.36
C ARG A 222 4.62 3.67 5.50
N TYR A 223 3.62 2.85 5.18
CA TYR A 223 2.92 2.03 6.16
C TYR A 223 3.86 1.02 6.83
N VAL A 224 4.59 0.24 6.06
CA VAL A 224 5.47 -0.81 6.60
C VAL A 224 6.68 -0.20 7.31
N GLY A 225 7.32 0.80 6.72
CA GLY A 225 8.47 1.49 7.31
C GLY A 225 8.16 2.09 8.67
N ALA A 226 7.00 2.75 8.80
CA ALA A 226 6.54 3.31 10.08
C ALA A 226 6.18 2.22 11.09
N LYS A 227 5.45 1.17 10.66
CA LYS A 227 5.05 0.06 11.54
C LYS A 227 6.25 -0.75 12.06
N LYS A 228 7.25 -0.99 11.23
CA LYS A 228 8.44 -1.78 11.56
C LYS A 228 9.63 -0.92 12.01
N GLN A 229 9.47 0.40 12.06
CA GLN A 229 10.50 1.39 12.47
C GLN A 229 11.81 1.27 11.64
N VAL A 230 11.71 1.03 10.34
CA VAL A 230 12.85 0.88 9.43
C VAL A 230 13.06 2.16 8.64
N GLY A 231 14.09 2.93 9.02
CA GLY A 231 14.39 4.25 8.47
C GLY A 231 14.68 4.24 6.96
N SER A 232 15.37 3.22 6.44
CA SER A 232 15.67 3.08 5.01
C SER A 232 14.40 2.92 4.15
N ILE A 233 13.38 2.20 4.63
CA ILE A 233 12.11 2.05 3.93
C ILE A 233 11.30 3.36 3.97
N ILE A 234 11.37 4.09 5.10
CA ILE A 234 10.74 5.42 5.20
C ILE A 234 11.39 6.38 4.20
N ALA A 235 12.73 6.38 4.09
CA ALA A 235 13.43 7.19 3.10
C ALA A 235 13.02 6.82 1.67
N GLN A 236 12.96 5.54 1.31
CA GLN A 236 12.45 5.09 0.01
C GLN A 236 11.00 5.51 -0.25
N SER A 237 10.16 5.62 0.79
CA SER A 237 8.80 6.13 0.60
C SER A 237 8.78 7.61 0.18
N VAL A 238 9.67 8.43 0.72
CA VAL A 238 9.81 9.83 0.30
C VAL A 238 10.22 9.92 -1.17
N ASP A 239 11.11 9.06 -1.59
CA ASP A 239 11.58 8.92 -2.95
C ASP A 239 10.45 8.53 -3.91
N SER A 240 9.68 7.48 -3.60
CA SER A 240 8.50 7.11 -4.36
C SER A 240 7.46 8.24 -4.47
N ARG A 241 7.30 9.08 -3.43
CA ARG A 241 6.48 10.29 -3.47
C ARG A 241 7.05 11.32 -4.44
N ASN A 242 8.36 11.52 -4.46
CA ASN A 242 9.02 12.46 -5.36
C ASN A 242 8.80 12.05 -6.82
N HIS A 243 8.84 10.75 -7.15
CA HIS A 243 8.49 10.26 -8.48
C HIS A 243 7.04 10.61 -8.89
N VAL A 244 6.09 10.64 -7.96
CA VAL A 244 4.73 11.12 -8.27
C VAL A 244 4.74 12.60 -8.63
N ILE A 245 5.48 13.43 -7.90
CA ILE A 245 5.61 14.87 -8.17
C ILE A 245 6.27 15.08 -9.53
N VAL A 246 7.37 14.38 -9.80
CA VAL A 246 8.08 14.46 -11.10
C VAL A 246 7.15 14.02 -12.24
N ALA A 247 6.39 12.94 -12.08
CA ALA A 247 5.45 12.47 -13.09
C ALA A 247 4.35 13.51 -13.38
N ILE A 248 3.83 14.20 -12.36
CA ILE A 248 2.88 15.31 -12.54
C ILE A 248 3.53 16.47 -13.30
N SER A 249 4.78 16.78 -12.97
CA SER A 249 5.55 17.83 -13.64
C SER A 249 5.81 17.48 -15.11
N VAL A 250 6.24 16.23 -15.39
CA VAL A 250 6.42 15.73 -16.77
C VAL A 250 5.11 15.79 -17.55
N MET A 251 3.99 15.42 -16.93
CA MET A 251 2.66 15.50 -17.54
C MET A 251 2.32 16.96 -17.93
N ALA A 252 2.58 17.91 -17.02
CA ALA A 252 2.37 19.32 -17.30
C ALA A 252 3.25 19.80 -18.47
N GLY A 253 4.52 19.36 -18.56
CA GLY A 253 5.41 19.62 -19.68
C GLY A 253 4.90 19.06 -21.01
N LEU A 254 4.43 17.80 -21.01
CA LEU A 254 3.84 17.18 -22.21
C LEU A 254 2.57 17.92 -22.67
N ILE A 255 1.70 18.34 -21.76
CA ILE A 255 0.52 19.15 -22.08
C ILE A 255 0.92 20.52 -22.65
N ALA A 256 1.90 21.17 -22.05
CA ALA A 256 2.39 22.46 -22.51
C ALA A 256 3.00 22.38 -23.92
N ALA A 257 3.70 21.30 -24.21
CA ALA A 257 4.23 21.03 -25.54
C ALA A 257 3.12 20.79 -26.57
N LEU A 258 2.03 20.08 -26.20
CA LEU A 258 0.82 19.95 -27.01
C LEU A 258 0.19 21.32 -27.35
N LEU A 259 0.21 22.25 -26.41
CA LEU A 259 -0.32 23.61 -26.57
C LEU A 259 0.67 24.55 -27.28
N LYS A 260 1.80 24.03 -27.79
CA LYS A 260 2.87 24.78 -28.46
C LYS A 260 3.56 25.85 -27.58
N PHE A 261 3.64 25.59 -26.28
CA PHE A 261 4.42 26.40 -25.32
C PHE A 261 5.69 25.64 -24.82
N PRO A 262 6.72 25.46 -25.67
CA PRO A 262 7.87 24.61 -25.33
C PRO A 262 8.73 25.13 -24.16
N LEU A 263 8.62 26.42 -23.82
CA LEU A 263 9.34 27.02 -22.68
C LEU A 263 8.91 26.43 -21.32
N LEU A 264 7.67 25.95 -21.20
CA LEU A 264 7.16 25.37 -19.95
C LEU A 264 7.77 24.00 -19.64
N ASP A 265 8.13 23.20 -20.64
CA ASP A 265 8.82 21.92 -20.44
C ASP A 265 10.21 22.09 -19.82
N ASN A 266 10.92 23.14 -20.22
CA ASN A 266 12.22 23.47 -19.64
C ASN A 266 12.12 23.89 -18.15
N ILE A 267 11.05 24.59 -17.78
CA ILE A 267 10.79 24.99 -16.38
C ILE A 267 10.40 23.77 -15.53
N VAL A 268 9.60 22.89 -16.09
CA VAL A 268 9.16 21.64 -15.44
C VAL A 268 10.33 20.69 -15.17
N GLY A 269 11.32 20.67 -16.06
CA GLY A 269 12.55 19.87 -15.87
C GLY A 269 13.46 20.35 -14.73
N LEU A 270 13.13 21.52 -14.09
CA LEU A 270 13.84 22.08 -12.94
C LEU A 270 13.21 21.68 -11.59
N VAL A 271 12.01 21.10 -11.58
CA VAL A 271 11.25 20.66 -10.39
C VAL A 271 11.56 19.21 -10.06
#